data_16684adc17543bcfcf7c93ec4ddecdf1
#
_entry.id   16684adc17543bcfcf7c93ec4ddecdf1
#
_cell.length_a   1.000
_cell.length_b   1.000
_cell.length_c   1.000
_cell.angle_alpha   90.00
_cell.angle_beta   90.00
_cell.angle_gamma   90.00
#
_symmetry.space_group_name_H-M   'P 1'
#
loop_
_entity.id
_entity.type
_entity.pdbx_description
1 polymer ?
#
loop_
_entity_poly.entity_id
_entity_poly.type
_entity_poly.pdbx_seq_one_letter_code
_entity_poly.pdbx_strand_id
1 'polypeptide(L)'
;MLNYIDIKNNEIINTYIKKADEVLLSIGYTEHSFAHVTKVSETAAYILTALNYSERDIELVRIAGYMHDIGNIVNRDMHSQTGAVIAYNVLTNIGMEALDIADIVSAIGNHDEGTGAPINAITAALIIADKTDVRRSRVRNQQLTNFDIHDRVNYSVQSSSLIINSENNEIILEL
;
A
#
# COMPACT_ATOMS: atom_id res chain seq x y z
N MET A 1 12.57 -15.78 11.44
CA MET A 1 11.39 -15.41 10.65
C MET A 1 11.57 -13.97 10.24
N LEU A 2 11.48 -13.66 8.95
CA LEU A 2 11.62 -12.28 8.44
C LEU A 2 10.44 -11.42 8.92
N ASN A 3 10.74 -10.15 9.20
CA ASN A 3 9.80 -9.17 9.73
C ASN A 3 9.82 -7.87 8.89
N TYR A 4 8.92 -6.94 9.22
CA TYR A 4 8.79 -5.66 8.51
C TYR A 4 10.08 -4.83 8.52
N ILE A 5 10.84 -4.86 9.61
CA ILE A 5 12.10 -4.11 9.70
C ILE A 5 13.13 -4.67 8.72
N ASP A 6 13.19 -5.99 8.54
CA ASP A 6 14.08 -6.62 7.55
C ASP A 6 13.72 -6.16 6.13
N ILE A 7 12.42 -6.11 5.81
CA ILE A 7 11.91 -5.64 4.51
C ILE A 7 12.19 -4.15 4.30
N LYS A 8 11.91 -3.33 5.30
CA LYS A 8 12.14 -1.88 5.25
C LYS A 8 13.60 -1.49 5.07
N ASN A 9 14.51 -2.32 5.55
CA ASN A 9 15.95 -2.12 5.41
C ASN A 9 16.56 -2.83 4.18
N ASN A 10 15.75 -3.50 3.36
CA ASN A 10 16.23 -4.20 2.18
C ASN A 10 16.50 -3.23 1.03
N GLU A 11 17.74 -3.20 0.57
CA GLU A 11 18.20 -2.27 -0.47
C GLU A 11 17.50 -2.48 -1.83
N ILE A 12 17.22 -3.75 -2.19
CA ILE A 12 16.54 -4.08 -3.46
C ILE A 12 15.11 -3.55 -3.44
N ILE A 13 14.37 -3.81 -2.35
CA ILE A 13 12.99 -3.35 -2.18
C ILE A 13 12.94 -1.83 -2.24
N ASN A 14 13.82 -1.16 -1.48
CA ASN A 14 13.87 0.30 -1.43
C ASN A 14 14.24 0.92 -2.78
N THR A 15 15.14 0.29 -3.52
CA THR A 15 15.48 0.72 -4.89
C THR A 15 14.27 0.64 -5.80
N TYR A 16 13.50 -0.46 -5.71
CA TYR A 16 12.32 -0.66 -6.57
C TYR A 16 11.18 0.30 -6.22
N ILE A 17 10.91 0.54 -4.93
CA ILE A 17 9.92 1.53 -4.49
C ILE A 17 10.28 2.92 -5.03
N LYS A 18 11.54 3.33 -4.88
CA LYS A 18 12.02 4.61 -5.40
C LYS A 18 11.82 4.71 -6.92
N LYS A 19 12.17 3.65 -7.67
CA LYS A 19 12.02 3.63 -9.12
C LYS A 19 10.56 3.61 -9.57
N ALA A 20 9.68 2.91 -8.86
CA ALA A 20 8.24 2.93 -9.11
C ALA A 20 7.68 4.35 -8.97
N ASP A 21 8.07 5.09 -7.91
CA ASP A 21 7.67 6.48 -7.71
C ASP A 21 8.21 7.43 -8.79
N GLU A 22 9.46 7.23 -9.26
CA GLU A 22 10.04 7.98 -10.37
C GLU A 22 9.28 7.75 -11.69
N VAL A 23 8.83 6.51 -11.95
CA VAL A 23 7.99 6.19 -13.13
C VAL A 23 6.65 6.94 -13.04
N LEU A 24 5.96 6.85 -11.90
CA LEU A 24 4.69 7.54 -11.70
C LEU A 24 4.82 9.06 -11.80
N LEU A 25 5.89 9.63 -11.27
CA LEU A 25 6.20 11.05 -11.43
C LEU A 25 6.32 11.44 -12.92
N SER A 26 7.01 10.62 -13.72
CA SER A 26 7.26 10.90 -15.14
C SER A 26 6.00 10.93 -15.99
N ILE A 27 4.94 10.24 -15.56
CA ILE A 27 3.64 10.17 -16.24
C ILE A 27 2.56 11.01 -15.55
N GLY A 28 2.94 11.84 -14.55
CA GLY A 28 2.08 12.85 -13.95
C GLY A 28 1.20 12.38 -12.80
N TYR A 29 1.42 11.19 -12.23
CA TYR A 29 0.67 10.69 -11.08
C TYR A 29 1.08 11.36 -9.76
N THR A 30 0.19 11.28 -8.78
CA THR A 30 0.43 11.71 -7.40
C THR A 30 1.59 10.95 -6.76
N GLU A 31 2.03 11.40 -5.58
CA GLU A 31 3.16 10.82 -4.86
C GLU A 31 2.85 9.39 -4.38
N HIS A 32 3.75 8.44 -4.70
CA HIS A 32 3.74 7.03 -4.28
C HIS A 32 5.13 6.64 -3.71
N SER A 33 5.77 7.58 -3.01
CA SER A 33 7.10 7.41 -2.41
C SER A 33 7.06 6.62 -1.10
N PHE A 34 8.20 6.58 -0.41
CA PHE A 34 8.30 6.02 0.93
C PHE A 34 7.31 6.62 1.93
N ALA A 35 6.88 7.87 1.77
CA ALA A 35 5.88 8.47 2.64
C ALA A 35 4.52 7.78 2.49
N HIS A 36 4.10 7.50 1.25
CA HIS A 36 2.87 6.77 0.96
C HIS A 36 2.94 5.31 1.45
N VAL A 37 3.91 4.54 0.99
CA VAL A 37 3.99 3.11 1.33
C VAL A 37 4.17 2.86 2.83
N THR A 38 4.88 3.75 3.55
CA THR A 38 4.99 3.67 5.00
C THR A 38 3.65 3.99 5.67
N LYS A 39 2.95 5.03 5.22
CA LYS A 39 1.62 5.39 5.74
C LYS A 39 0.63 4.25 5.54
N VAL A 40 0.57 3.67 4.35
CA VAL A 40 -0.29 2.51 4.03
C VAL A 40 0.05 1.31 4.92
N SER A 41 1.33 0.99 5.06
CA SER A 41 1.83 -0.08 5.92
C SER A 41 1.35 0.06 7.36
N GLU A 42 1.56 1.23 7.97
CA GLU A 42 1.17 1.48 9.37
C GLU A 42 -0.35 1.56 9.54
N THR A 43 -1.08 2.12 8.58
CA THR A 43 -2.55 2.18 8.62
C THR A 43 -3.16 0.79 8.52
N ALA A 44 -2.67 -0.07 7.62
CA ALA A 44 -3.14 -1.44 7.48
C ALA A 44 -2.89 -2.26 8.77
N ALA A 45 -1.70 -2.10 9.36
CA ALA A 45 -1.38 -2.71 10.66
C ALA A 45 -2.30 -2.20 11.78
N TYR A 46 -2.58 -0.90 11.84
CA TYR A 46 -3.52 -0.32 12.79
C TYR A 46 -4.91 -0.95 12.67
N ILE A 47 -5.42 -1.13 11.44
CA ILE A 47 -6.73 -1.77 11.19
C ILE A 47 -6.76 -3.17 11.80
N LEU A 48 -5.79 -4.03 11.49
CA LEU A 48 -5.76 -5.40 11.99
C LEU A 48 -5.52 -5.46 13.50
N THR A 49 -4.71 -4.54 14.06
CA THR A 49 -4.50 -4.43 15.50
C THR A 49 -5.81 -4.07 16.23
N ALA A 50 -6.54 -3.07 15.75
CA ALA A 50 -7.80 -2.63 16.35
C ALA A 50 -8.90 -3.71 16.27
N LEU A 51 -8.80 -4.60 15.30
CA LEU A 51 -9.70 -5.74 15.10
C LEU A 51 -9.20 -7.03 15.77
N ASN A 52 -8.13 -6.98 16.58
CA ASN A 52 -7.56 -8.10 17.33
C ASN A 52 -7.10 -9.29 16.48
N TYR A 53 -6.56 -9.04 15.29
CA TYR A 53 -5.91 -10.08 14.48
C TYR A 53 -4.57 -10.49 15.09
N SER A 54 -4.02 -11.62 14.62
CA SER A 54 -2.75 -12.13 15.12
C SER A 54 -1.58 -11.17 14.84
N GLU A 55 -0.55 -11.21 15.71
CA GLU A 55 0.67 -10.42 15.46
C GLU A 55 1.31 -10.76 14.11
N ARG A 56 1.15 -12.01 13.64
CA ARG A 56 1.67 -12.41 12.33
C ARG A 56 0.88 -11.77 11.20
N ASP A 57 -0.44 -11.76 11.24
CA ASP A 57 -1.27 -11.08 10.24
C ASP A 57 -0.95 -9.58 10.17
N ILE A 58 -0.75 -8.94 11.34
CA ILE A 58 -0.36 -7.53 11.45
C ILE A 58 1.01 -7.29 10.80
N GLU A 59 1.95 -8.21 10.99
CA GLU A 59 3.27 -8.12 10.39
C GLU A 59 3.22 -8.30 8.86
N LEU A 60 2.43 -9.28 8.38
CA LEU A 60 2.27 -9.56 6.95
C LEU A 60 1.58 -8.40 6.22
N VAL A 61 0.56 -7.78 6.82
CA VAL A 61 -0.10 -6.63 6.21
C VAL A 61 0.80 -5.40 6.15
N ARG A 62 1.70 -5.21 7.13
CA ARG A 62 2.74 -4.17 7.06
C ARG A 62 3.65 -4.37 5.88
N ILE A 63 4.13 -5.59 5.68
CA ILE A 63 5.00 -5.93 4.55
C ILE A 63 4.26 -5.72 3.23
N ALA A 64 3.03 -6.22 3.13
CA ALA A 64 2.20 -6.03 1.94
C ALA A 64 1.99 -4.55 1.63
N GLY A 65 1.64 -3.74 2.63
CA GLY A 65 1.47 -2.29 2.49
C GLY A 65 2.73 -1.55 2.07
N TYR A 66 3.91 -1.99 2.52
CA TYR A 66 5.18 -1.39 2.12
C TYR A 66 5.55 -1.70 0.67
N MET A 67 5.12 -2.85 0.15
CA MET A 67 5.49 -3.34 -1.19
C MET A 67 4.37 -3.22 -2.23
N HIS A 68 3.14 -2.80 -1.86
CA HIS A 68 1.96 -2.93 -2.72
C HIS A 68 2.12 -2.28 -4.10
N ASP A 69 2.77 -1.14 -4.15
CA ASP A 69 2.94 -0.32 -5.35
C ASP A 69 4.23 -0.60 -6.15
N ILE A 70 5.03 -1.60 -5.74
CA ILE A 70 6.33 -1.91 -6.36
C ILE A 70 6.21 -2.25 -7.85
N GLY A 71 5.04 -2.71 -8.29
CA GLY A 71 4.76 -3.06 -9.70
C GLY A 71 4.72 -1.85 -10.63
N ASN A 72 4.53 -0.64 -10.11
CA ASN A 72 4.58 0.59 -10.90
C ASN A 72 5.97 0.82 -11.56
N ILE A 73 7.01 0.12 -11.13
CA ILE A 73 8.31 0.11 -11.80
C ILE A 73 8.22 -0.46 -13.23
N VAL A 74 7.26 -1.33 -13.49
CA VAL A 74 7.03 -1.95 -14.79
C VAL A 74 6.03 -1.13 -15.61
N ASN A 75 4.84 -0.93 -15.06
CA ASN A 75 3.77 -0.15 -15.68
C ASN A 75 2.70 0.17 -14.62
N ARG A 76 1.98 1.30 -14.80
CA ARG A 76 0.80 1.60 -13.98
C ARG A 76 -0.33 0.59 -14.22
N ASP A 77 -0.57 0.23 -15.47
CA ASP A 77 -1.55 -0.81 -15.79
C ASP A 77 -1.08 -2.15 -15.23
N MET A 78 -1.98 -2.84 -14.53
CA MET A 78 -1.72 -4.12 -13.88
C MET A 78 -0.58 -4.08 -12.83
N HIS A 79 -0.33 -2.91 -12.21
CA HIS A 79 0.75 -2.75 -11.21
C HIS A 79 0.58 -3.67 -10.00
N SER A 80 -0.66 -3.97 -9.60
CA SER A 80 -0.93 -4.90 -8.50
C SER A 80 -0.47 -6.33 -8.83
N GLN A 81 -0.78 -6.82 -10.03
CA GLN A 81 -0.37 -8.16 -10.48
C GLN A 81 1.15 -8.25 -10.71
N THR A 82 1.74 -7.26 -11.38
CA THR A 82 3.19 -7.21 -11.57
C THR A 82 3.93 -7.02 -10.24
N GLY A 83 3.38 -6.22 -9.33
CA GLY A 83 3.87 -6.04 -7.98
C GLY A 83 3.87 -7.32 -7.16
N ALA A 84 2.80 -8.12 -7.26
CA ALA A 84 2.72 -9.43 -6.63
C ALA A 84 3.82 -10.38 -7.12
N VAL A 85 4.09 -10.41 -8.45
CA VAL A 85 5.15 -11.23 -9.02
C VAL A 85 6.54 -10.76 -8.59
N ILE A 86 6.79 -9.45 -8.55
CA ILE A 86 8.06 -8.89 -8.06
C ILE A 86 8.24 -9.22 -6.57
N ALA A 87 7.21 -9.03 -5.76
CA ALA A 87 7.23 -9.35 -4.33
C ALA A 87 7.53 -10.83 -4.11
N TYR A 88 6.86 -11.73 -4.82
CA TYR A 88 7.15 -13.17 -4.77
C TYR A 88 8.63 -13.47 -5.00
N ASN A 89 9.21 -12.91 -6.06
CA ASN A 89 10.62 -13.16 -6.39
C ASN A 89 11.58 -12.63 -5.31
N VAL A 90 11.37 -11.39 -4.85
CA VAL A 90 12.26 -10.79 -3.85
C VAL A 90 12.14 -11.50 -2.51
N LEU A 91 10.91 -11.75 -2.03
CA LEU A 91 10.67 -12.41 -0.74
C LEU A 91 11.19 -13.86 -0.72
N THR A 92 11.03 -14.60 -1.83
CA THR A 92 11.61 -15.93 -1.97
C THR A 92 13.14 -15.91 -1.89
N ASN A 93 13.78 -14.96 -2.59
CA ASN A 93 15.24 -14.86 -2.63
C ASN A 93 15.86 -14.48 -1.27
N ILE A 94 15.13 -13.75 -0.42
CA ILE A 94 15.59 -13.42 0.93
C ILE A 94 15.20 -14.49 1.97
N GLY A 95 14.53 -15.58 1.55
CA GLY A 95 14.23 -16.74 2.39
C GLY A 95 13.01 -16.60 3.29
N MET A 96 11.99 -15.84 2.86
CA MET A 96 10.71 -15.80 3.58
C MET A 96 9.95 -17.13 3.42
N GLU A 97 9.18 -17.50 4.43
CA GLU A 97 8.37 -18.70 4.42
C GLU A 97 7.27 -18.66 3.34
N ALA A 98 7.04 -19.78 2.66
CA ALA A 98 6.14 -19.84 1.52
C ALA A 98 4.69 -19.43 1.83
N LEU A 99 4.20 -19.74 3.04
CA LEU A 99 2.85 -19.35 3.46
C LEU A 99 2.73 -17.84 3.62
N ASP A 100 3.71 -17.22 4.26
CA ASP A 100 3.77 -15.75 4.43
C ASP A 100 3.85 -15.04 3.08
N ILE A 101 4.66 -15.56 2.15
CA ILE A 101 4.76 -15.04 0.78
C ILE A 101 3.40 -15.11 0.10
N ALA A 102 2.68 -16.23 0.22
CA ALA A 102 1.39 -16.41 -0.41
C ALA A 102 0.37 -15.36 0.06
N ASP A 103 0.32 -15.07 1.37
CA ASP A 103 -0.57 -14.06 1.93
C ASP A 103 -0.21 -12.64 1.46
N ILE A 104 1.08 -12.27 1.47
CA ILE A 104 1.56 -10.97 1.01
C ILE A 104 1.27 -10.79 -0.49
N VAL A 105 1.63 -11.77 -1.31
CA VAL A 105 1.45 -11.73 -2.78
C VAL A 105 -0.03 -11.65 -3.14
N SER A 106 -0.86 -12.39 -2.43
CA SER A 106 -2.32 -12.38 -2.58
C SER A 106 -2.89 -10.99 -2.25
N ALA A 107 -2.43 -10.37 -1.17
CA ALA A 107 -2.85 -9.02 -0.80
C ALA A 107 -2.41 -7.99 -1.83
N ILE A 108 -1.15 -8.01 -2.25
CA ILE A 108 -0.61 -7.09 -3.27
C ILE A 108 -1.37 -7.26 -4.59
N GLY A 109 -1.60 -8.50 -5.05
CA GLY A 109 -2.27 -8.77 -6.33
C GLY A 109 -3.73 -8.33 -6.39
N ASN A 110 -4.38 -8.16 -5.24
CA ASN A 110 -5.80 -7.82 -5.12
C ASN A 110 -6.08 -6.46 -4.50
N HIS A 111 -5.07 -5.57 -4.35
CA HIS A 111 -5.30 -4.28 -3.68
C HIS A 111 -5.93 -3.22 -4.58
N ASP A 112 -5.74 -3.31 -5.90
CA ASP A 112 -6.22 -2.28 -6.84
C ASP A 112 -7.73 -2.39 -7.10
N GLU A 113 -8.45 -1.26 -6.99
CA GLU A 113 -9.91 -1.22 -7.09
C GLU A 113 -10.47 -1.66 -8.44
N GLY A 114 -9.68 -1.55 -9.51
CA GLY A 114 -10.11 -1.92 -10.85
C GLY A 114 -10.19 -3.42 -11.09
N THR A 115 -9.39 -4.19 -10.35
CA THR A 115 -9.21 -5.64 -10.62
C THR A 115 -9.18 -6.50 -9.35
N GLY A 116 -9.10 -5.89 -8.18
CA GLY A 116 -8.92 -6.57 -6.92
C GLY A 116 -10.21 -6.97 -6.21
N ALA A 117 -10.07 -7.82 -5.19
CA ALA A 117 -11.14 -8.22 -4.29
C ALA A 117 -10.59 -8.43 -2.87
N PRO A 118 -11.34 -8.09 -1.81
CA PRO A 118 -10.94 -8.30 -0.43
C PRO A 118 -11.07 -9.78 -0.03
N ILE A 119 -10.16 -10.62 -0.52
CA ILE A 119 -10.23 -12.08 -0.39
C ILE A 119 -9.95 -12.60 1.02
N ASN A 120 -9.26 -11.82 1.84
CA ASN A 120 -8.98 -12.11 3.25
C ASN A 120 -8.80 -10.78 4.03
N ALA A 121 -8.59 -10.87 5.34
CA ALA A 121 -8.43 -9.70 6.21
C ALA A 121 -7.19 -8.85 5.86
N ILE A 122 -6.08 -9.47 5.48
CA ILE A 122 -4.84 -8.78 5.09
C ILE A 122 -5.10 -7.94 3.84
N THR A 123 -5.74 -8.53 2.82
CA THR A 123 -6.11 -7.82 1.58
C THR A 123 -7.10 -6.68 1.86
N ALA A 124 -8.13 -6.93 2.68
CA ALA A 124 -9.14 -5.91 3.01
C ALA A 124 -8.51 -4.71 3.74
N ALA A 125 -7.64 -4.98 4.73
CA ALA A 125 -6.95 -3.92 5.47
C ALA A 125 -6.00 -3.13 4.56
N LEU A 126 -5.30 -3.79 3.63
CA LEU A 126 -4.45 -3.12 2.65
C LEU A 126 -5.24 -2.20 1.72
N ILE A 127 -6.36 -2.68 1.16
CA ILE A 127 -7.24 -1.88 0.28
C ILE A 127 -7.73 -0.62 1.01
N ILE A 128 -8.23 -0.76 2.24
CA ILE A 128 -8.71 0.37 3.04
C ILE A 128 -7.56 1.34 3.32
N ALA A 129 -6.41 0.84 3.76
CA ALA A 129 -5.27 1.67 4.11
C ALA A 129 -4.75 2.49 2.93
N ASP A 130 -4.64 1.90 1.74
CA ASP A 130 -4.24 2.59 0.52
C ASP A 130 -5.22 3.73 0.17
N LYS A 131 -6.53 3.44 0.19
CA LYS A 131 -7.57 4.44 -0.15
C LYS A 131 -7.73 5.55 0.91
N THR A 132 -7.23 5.36 2.12
CA THR A 132 -7.28 6.38 3.19
C THR A 132 -6.08 7.32 3.22
N ASP A 133 -5.00 7.06 2.49
CA ASP A 133 -3.88 8.01 2.38
C ASP A 133 -4.22 9.15 1.40
N VAL A 134 -5.15 9.98 1.82
CA VAL A 134 -5.59 11.18 1.09
C VAL A 134 -5.01 12.41 1.77
N ARG A 135 -4.13 13.14 1.06
CA ARG A 135 -3.46 14.34 1.60
C ARG A 135 -2.93 15.24 0.50
N ARG A 136 -3.01 16.54 0.73
CA ARG A 136 -2.57 17.57 -0.23
C ARG A 136 -1.11 17.42 -0.66
N SER A 137 -0.24 16.97 0.23
CA SER A 137 1.20 16.78 -0.08
C SER A 137 1.50 15.68 -1.11
N ARG A 138 0.52 14.83 -1.47
CA ARG A 138 0.66 13.86 -2.57
C ARG A 138 0.58 14.50 -3.95
N VAL A 139 -0.04 15.69 -4.06
CA VAL A 139 -0.21 16.38 -5.34
C VAL A 139 1.13 16.94 -5.80
N ARG A 140 1.57 16.52 -6.98
CA ARG A 140 2.83 16.96 -7.62
C ARG A 140 2.59 18.01 -8.71
N ASN A 141 1.39 18.00 -9.27
CA ASN A 141 1.00 18.91 -10.33
C ASN A 141 0.90 20.34 -9.79
N GLN A 142 1.60 21.29 -10.42
CA GLN A 142 1.61 22.70 -9.98
C GLN A 142 0.50 23.53 -10.63
N GLN A 143 -0.16 23.01 -11.65
CA GLN A 143 -1.20 23.71 -12.40
C GLN A 143 -2.57 23.10 -12.14
N LEU A 144 -3.43 23.84 -11.44
CA LEU A 144 -4.80 23.42 -11.12
C LEU A 144 -5.62 22.99 -12.34
N THR A 145 -5.34 23.58 -13.51
CA THR A 145 -6.03 23.24 -14.77
C THR A 145 -5.74 21.82 -15.25
N ASN A 146 -4.63 21.23 -14.81
CA ASN A 146 -4.17 19.91 -15.23
C ASN A 146 -4.48 18.82 -14.18
N PHE A 147 -5.23 19.19 -13.11
CA PHE A 147 -5.59 18.25 -12.06
C PHE A 147 -6.54 17.17 -12.59
N ASP A 148 -6.15 15.94 -12.44
CA ASP A 148 -7.06 14.80 -12.58
C ASP A 148 -7.95 14.63 -11.33
N ILE A 149 -8.72 13.56 -11.26
CA ILE A 149 -9.62 13.32 -10.13
C ILE A 149 -8.82 13.05 -8.84
N HIS A 150 -7.67 12.36 -8.92
CA HIS A 150 -6.82 12.05 -7.77
C HIS A 150 -6.15 13.33 -7.24
N ASP A 151 -5.65 14.19 -8.13
CA ASP A 151 -5.11 15.49 -7.75
C ASP A 151 -6.15 16.34 -7.03
N ARG A 152 -7.38 16.41 -7.56
CA ARG A 152 -8.47 17.22 -6.98
C ARG A 152 -8.86 16.74 -5.60
N VAL A 153 -9.03 15.43 -5.44
CA VAL A 153 -9.37 14.83 -4.13
C VAL A 153 -8.26 15.10 -3.13
N ASN A 154 -7.01 14.75 -3.44
CA ASN A 154 -5.88 14.94 -2.54
C ASN A 154 -5.68 16.43 -2.19
N TYR A 155 -5.78 17.34 -3.16
CA TYR A 155 -5.59 18.77 -2.94
C TYR A 155 -6.64 19.38 -2.00
N SER A 156 -7.86 18.85 -2.03
CA SER A 156 -8.99 19.36 -1.22
C SER A 156 -8.90 18.94 0.24
N VAL A 157 -8.17 17.87 0.56
CA VAL A 157 -8.09 17.33 1.92
C VAL A 157 -7.02 18.05 2.74
N GLN A 158 -7.43 18.60 3.90
CA GLN A 158 -6.54 19.25 4.85
C GLN A 158 -6.05 18.27 5.93
N SER A 159 -6.93 17.38 6.36
CA SER A 159 -6.61 16.31 7.33
C SER A 159 -7.38 15.05 6.96
N SER A 160 -6.81 13.90 7.28
CA SER A 160 -7.43 12.60 7.11
C SER A 160 -7.16 11.75 8.35
N SER A 161 -8.20 11.21 8.96
CA SER A 161 -8.10 10.31 10.11
C SER A 161 -8.98 9.08 9.94
N LEU A 162 -8.46 7.93 10.34
CA LEU A 162 -9.15 6.65 10.31
C LEU A 162 -9.49 6.23 11.73
N ILE A 163 -10.77 5.97 12.00
CA ILE A 163 -11.29 5.52 13.29
C ILE A 163 -11.87 4.12 13.12
N ILE A 164 -11.43 3.19 13.96
CA ILE A 164 -11.95 1.82 14.00
C ILE A 164 -12.77 1.66 15.27
N ASN A 165 -14.07 1.38 15.11
CA ASN A 165 -14.97 1.07 16.21
C ASN A 165 -15.41 -0.40 16.11
N SER A 166 -14.66 -1.27 16.78
CA SER A 166 -14.92 -2.72 16.75
C SER A 166 -16.22 -3.13 17.44
N GLU A 167 -16.72 -2.33 18.40
CA GLU A 167 -17.98 -2.62 19.10
C GLU A 167 -19.18 -2.44 18.18
N ASN A 168 -19.13 -1.45 17.30
CA ASN A 168 -20.22 -1.13 16.36
C ASN A 168 -19.97 -1.71 14.94
N ASN A 169 -18.86 -2.40 14.69
CA ASN A 169 -18.43 -2.84 13.37
C ASN A 169 -18.34 -1.70 12.34
N GLU A 170 -17.77 -0.56 12.76
CA GLU A 170 -17.65 0.62 11.94
C GLU A 170 -16.17 0.95 11.66
N ILE A 171 -15.88 1.33 10.42
CA ILE A 171 -14.63 1.94 9.99
C ILE A 171 -14.99 3.30 9.41
N ILE A 172 -14.51 4.38 10.03
CA ILE A 172 -14.87 5.75 9.69
C ILE A 172 -13.63 6.46 9.16
N LEU A 173 -13.72 6.99 7.95
CA LEU A 173 -12.73 7.91 7.39
C LEU A 173 -13.28 9.33 7.49
N GLU A 174 -12.61 10.17 8.29
CA GLU A 174 -12.88 11.60 8.39
C GLU A 174 -11.90 12.37 7.50
N LEU A 175 -12.43 13.25 6.65
CA LEU A 175 -11.67 14.09 5.72
C LEU A 175 -11.92 15.57 5.99
#